data_05a91ce6b5819e73f26293a36d17464a
#
_entry.id   05a91ce6b5819e73f26293a36d17464a
#
_cell.length_a   1.000
_cell.length_b   1.000
_cell.length_c   1.000
_cell.angle_alpha   90.00
_cell.angle_beta   90.00
_cell.angle_gamma   90.00
#
_symmetry.space_group_name_H-M   'P 1'
#
loop_
_entity.id
_entity.type
_entity.pdbx_description
1 polymer ?
#
loop_
_entity_poly.entity_id
_entity_poly.type
_entity_poly.pdbx_seq_one_letter_code
_entity_poly.pdbx_strand_id
1 'polypeptide(L)'
;MTSGMAHVSGGIMAAYIAFGVEARHLLTAVIMTAPGTLLISKMLVPETEEPKTMGVVHMEHVERDQNFIGALARGTSEGLGMAINVGAMLIAFLAVIALTNGIMGGIHNWLGGHGISWFPSSLQQIFGWAFAPVAWVIGVPWRDCVQIGNLLGTRMVLNELVAFSFLGPMKGTLDPRSFTIATFALCGFANFSSIGMQIGGIGALAPNQKSQLARFGIRAMLAGTMANLMSASIVGIFLR
;
A
#
# COMPACT_ATOMS: atom_id res chain seq x y z
N MET A 1 -6.00 -5.09 -8.80
CA MET A 1 -5.07 -5.14 -7.65
C MET A 1 -4.14 -3.93 -7.58
N THR A 2 -3.32 -3.63 -8.58
CA THR A 2 -2.34 -2.52 -8.51
C THR A 2 -2.99 -1.19 -8.17
N SER A 3 -4.11 -0.83 -8.81
CA SER A 3 -4.85 0.40 -8.49
C SER A 3 -5.31 0.44 -7.03
N GLY A 4 -5.87 -0.65 -6.51
CA GLY A 4 -6.29 -0.73 -5.11
C GLY A 4 -5.14 -0.69 -4.10
N MET A 5 -3.89 -0.95 -4.54
CA MET A 5 -2.69 -0.84 -3.71
C MET A 5 -1.99 0.53 -3.83
N ALA A 6 -2.12 1.19 -4.98
CA ALA A 6 -1.47 2.47 -5.22
C ALA A 6 -2.25 3.68 -4.70
N HIS A 7 -3.53 3.52 -4.38
CA HIS A 7 -4.41 4.60 -3.95
C HIS A 7 -4.91 4.42 -2.53
N VAL A 8 -5.42 5.51 -1.96
CA VAL A 8 -6.04 5.56 -0.64
C VAL A 8 -7.50 6.00 -0.78
N SER A 9 -8.35 5.57 0.16
CA SER A 9 -9.75 5.99 0.19
C SER A 9 -9.90 7.37 0.85
N GLY A 10 -10.98 8.09 0.50
CA GLY A 10 -11.26 9.39 1.11
C GLY A 10 -11.42 9.35 2.63
N GLY A 11 -11.98 8.27 3.17
CA GLY A 11 -12.14 8.11 4.62
C GLY A 11 -10.80 8.02 5.37
N ILE A 12 -9.85 7.25 4.83
CA ILE A 12 -8.49 7.14 5.40
C ILE A 12 -7.69 8.43 5.24
N MET A 13 -7.90 9.15 4.13
CA MET A 13 -7.26 10.46 3.89
C MET A 13 -7.59 11.47 5.02
N ALA A 14 -8.80 11.43 5.58
CA ALA A 14 -9.17 12.27 6.72
C ALA A 14 -8.29 11.97 7.97
N ALA A 15 -7.92 10.72 8.20
CA ALA A 15 -7.01 10.36 9.29
C ALA A 15 -5.59 10.93 9.06
N TYR A 16 -5.09 10.93 7.83
CA TYR A 16 -3.77 11.51 7.53
C TYR A 16 -3.76 13.03 7.72
N ILE A 17 -4.87 13.70 7.37
CA ILE A 17 -5.04 15.14 7.65
C ILE A 17 -5.02 15.40 9.16
N ALA A 18 -5.67 14.53 9.95
CA ALA A 18 -5.65 14.65 11.42
C ALA A 18 -4.23 14.44 12.00
N PHE A 19 -3.34 13.70 11.34
CA PHE A 19 -1.93 13.60 11.69
C PHE A 19 -1.09 14.81 11.25
N GLY A 20 -1.69 15.81 10.61
CA GLY A 20 -1.02 17.06 10.22
C GLY A 20 -0.48 17.08 8.79
N VAL A 21 -0.88 16.11 7.97
CA VAL A 21 -0.53 16.07 6.53
C VAL A 21 -1.49 16.96 5.73
N GLU A 22 -0.96 17.71 4.77
CA GLU A 22 -1.76 18.64 3.99
C GLU A 22 -2.65 17.93 2.97
N ALA A 23 -3.95 18.22 3.01
CA ALA A 23 -4.95 17.62 2.11
C ALA A 23 -4.60 17.79 0.62
N ARG A 24 -4.04 18.95 0.24
CA ARG A 24 -3.63 19.22 -1.15
C ARG A 24 -2.57 18.23 -1.64
N HIS A 25 -1.59 17.85 -0.81
CA HIS A 25 -0.56 16.90 -1.18
C HIS A 25 -1.15 15.50 -1.36
N LEU A 26 -2.06 15.08 -0.48
CA LEU A 26 -2.73 13.79 -0.57
C LEU A 26 -3.60 13.69 -1.83
N LEU A 27 -4.41 14.70 -2.12
CA LEU A 27 -5.24 14.75 -3.33
C LEU A 27 -4.39 14.74 -4.60
N THR A 28 -3.32 15.53 -4.62
CA THR A 28 -2.39 15.57 -5.76
C THR A 28 -1.70 14.21 -5.93
N ALA A 29 -1.28 13.57 -4.84
CA ALA A 29 -0.67 12.24 -4.90
C ALA A 29 -1.59 11.21 -5.54
N VAL A 30 -2.87 11.17 -5.12
CA VAL A 30 -3.87 10.25 -5.69
C VAL A 30 -4.08 10.49 -7.19
N ILE A 31 -4.23 11.76 -7.60
CA ILE A 31 -4.44 12.11 -9.01
C ILE A 31 -3.22 11.73 -9.86
N MET A 32 -2.00 12.05 -9.39
CA MET A 32 -0.75 11.75 -10.10
C MET A 32 -0.47 10.25 -10.20
N THR A 33 -0.81 9.49 -9.17
CA THR A 33 -0.55 8.05 -9.12
C THR A 33 -1.47 7.27 -10.07
N ALA A 34 -2.66 7.78 -10.43
CA ALA A 34 -3.62 7.08 -11.27
C ALA A 34 -3.05 6.65 -12.64
N PRO A 35 -2.52 7.53 -13.49
CA PRO A 35 -1.89 7.13 -14.75
C PRO A 35 -0.63 6.29 -14.52
N GLY A 36 0.15 6.58 -13.46
CA GLY A 36 1.33 5.82 -13.08
C GLY A 36 1.03 4.36 -12.77
N THR A 37 -0.09 4.11 -12.12
CA THR A 37 -0.55 2.75 -11.81
C THR A 37 -0.77 1.91 -13.06
N LEU A 38 -1.38 2.48 -14.08
CA LEU A 38 -1.60 1.80 -15.37
C LEU A 38 -0.26 1.52 -16.07
N LEU A 39 0.61 2.53 -16.12
CA LEU A 39 1.93 2.41 -16.73
C LEU A 39 2.73 1.28 -16.09
N ILE A 40 2.93 1.34 -14.77
CA ILE A 40 3.73 0.34 -14.04
C ILE A 40 3.11 -1.06 -14.12
N SER A 41 1.77 -1.18 -14.07
CA SER A 41 1.10 -2.48 -14.23
C SER A 41 1.42 -3.12 -15.56
N LYS A 42 1.35 -2.35 -16.65
CA LYS A 42 1.64 -2.84 -18.01
C LYS A 42 3.13 -3.14 -18.22
N MET A 43 4.02 -2.42 -17.54
CA MET A 43 5.47 -2.70 -17.57
C MET A 43 5.82 -4.01 -16.85
N LEU A 44 5.22 -4.27 -15.69
CA LEU A 44 5.52 -5.47 -14.89
C LEU A 44 4.81 -6.73 -15.40
N VAL A 45 3.64 -6.56 -15.98
CA VAL A 45 2.84 -7.63 -16.58
C VAL A 45 2.32 -7.12 -17.92
N PRO A 46 3.14 -7.24 -18.99
CA PRO A 46 2.72 -6.87 -20.33
C PRO A 46 1.48 -7.65 -20.75
N GLU A 47 0.58 -7.01 -21.46
CA GLU A 47 -0.60 -7.64 -22.01
C GLU A 47 -0.22 -8.43 -23.27
N THR A 48 -0.47 -9.73 -23.24
CA THR A 48 -0.13 -10.65 -24.33
C THR A 48 -1.39 -11.20 -25.02
N GLU A 49 -2.57 -10.89 -24.49
CA GLU A 49 -3.87 -11.34 -25.00
C GLU A 49 -4.76 -10.13 -25.34
N GLU A 50 -5.69 -10.31 -26.26
CA GLU A 50 -6.68 -9.27 -26.54
C GLU A 50 -7.69 -9.17 -25.38
N PRO A 51 -7.82 -7.99 -24.76
CA PRO A 51 -8.78 -7.80 -23.65
C PRO A 51 -10.21 -7.98 -24.16
N LYS A 52 -11.00 -8.80 -23.47
CA LYS A 52 -12.42 -9.01 -23.79
C LYS A 52 -13.26 -7.71 -23.75
N THR A 53 -12.73 -6.65 -23.16
CA THR A 53 -13.39 -5.34 -23.01
C THR A 53 -12.81 -4.29 -23.96
N MET A 54 -12.02 -4.69 -24.97
CA MET A 54 -11.41 -3.76 -25.92
C MET A 54 -12.49 -3.15 -26.84
N GLY A 55 -12.68 -1.85 -26.75
CA GLY A 55 -13.62 -1.08 -27.59
C GLY A 55 -15.07 -1.10 -27.11
N VAL A 56 -15.71 -2.24 -26.99
CA VAL A 56 -17.09 -2.35 -26.55
C VAL A 56 -17.20 -3.31 -25.37
N VAL A 57 -17.72 -2.84 -24.26
CA VAL A 57 -18.01 -3.67 -23.10
C VAL A 57 -19.37 -4.32 -23.30
N HIS A 58 -19.41 -5.58 -23.68
CA HIS A 58 -20.63 -6.38 -23.61
C HIS A 58 -20.88 -6.74 -22.15
N MET A 59 -21.78 -6.04 -21.50
CA MET A 59 -22.25 -6.45 -20.17
C MET A 59 -23.07 -7.72 -20.31
N GLU A 60 -22.52 -8.84 -19.83
CA GLU A 60 -23.33 -10.05 -19.63
C GLU A 60 -24.50 -9.72 -18.70
N HIS A 61 -25.59 -10.47 -18.85
CA HIS A 61 -26.86 -10.25 -18.16
C HIS A 61 -26.62 -10.03 -16.65
N VAL A 62 -26.69 -8.78 -16.20
CA VAL A 62 -26.70 -8.47 -14.77
C VAL A 62 -28.09 -8.83 -14.26
N GLU A 63 -28.17 -9.80 -13.36
CA GLU A 63 -29.43 -10.10 -12.66
C GLU A 63 -29.92 -8.81 -11.96
N ARG A 64 -31.05 -8.29 -12.43
CA ARG A 64 -31.65 -7.09 -11.85
C ARG A 64 -32.55 -7.49 -10.69
N ASP A 65 -32.37 -6.83 -9.56
CA ASP A 65 -33.30 -6.97 -8.44
C ASP A 65 -34.70 -6.47 -8.85
N GLN A 66 -35.72 -7.15 -8.33
CA GLN A 66 -37.11 -6.82 -8.67
C GLN A 66 -37.56 -5.44 -8.14
N ASN A 67 -36.93 -4.97 -7.04
CA ASN A 67 -37.23 -3.69 -6.41
C ASN A 67 -36.06 -3.15 -5.59
N PHE A 68 -36.18 -1.88 -5.16
CA PHE A 68 -35.19 -1.19 -4.35
C PHE A 68 -34.85 -1.91 -3.05
N ILE A 69 -35.87 -2.49 -2.37
CA ILE A 69 -35.68 -3.19 -1.09
C ILE A 69 -34.86 -4.46 -1.29
N GLY A 70 -35.11 -5.21 -2.38
CA GLY A 70 -34.33 -6.40 -2.75
C GLY A 70 -32.87 -6.02 -3.06
N ALA A 71 -32.65 -4.97 -3.83
CA ALA A 71 -31.33 -4.45 -4.13
C ALA A 71 -30.57 -4.03 -2.86
N LEU A 72 -31.24 -3.34 -1.93
CA LEU A 72 -30.66 -2.91 -0.66
C LEU A 72 -30.29 -4.13 0.22
N ALA A 73 -31.20 -5.09 0.36
CA ALA A 73 -30.97 -6.30 1.15
C ALA A 73 -29.80 -7.13 0.61
N ARG A 74 -29.75 -7.35 -0.72
CA ARG A 74 -28.64 -8.06 -1.38
C ARG A 74 -27.33 -7.30 -1.22
N GLY A 75 -27.30 -6.02 -1.53
CA GLY A 75 -26.09 -5.20 -1.41
C GLY A 75 -25.56 -5.14 0.03
N THR A 76 -26.45 -5.08 1.03
CA THR A 76 -26.05 -5.13 2.45
C THR A 76 -25.44 -6.48 2.81
N SER A 77 -26.04 -7.59 2.38
CA SER A 77 -25.52 -8.94 2.65
C SER A 77 -24.17 -9.18 1.97
N GLU A 78 -24.04 -8.82 0.69
CA GLU A 78 -22.78 -8.92 -0.06
C GLU A 78 -21.69 -8.03 0.54
N GLY A 79 -22.03 -6.79 0.90
CA GLY A 79 -21.10 -5.84 1.53
C GLY A 79 -20.60 -6.33 2.88
N LEU A 80 -21.48 -6.90 3.72
CA LEU A 80 -21.11 -7.50 5.01
C LEU A 80 -20.16 -8.69 4.80
N GLY A 81 -20.49 -9.59 3.88
CA GLY A 81 -19.64 -10.73 3.54
C GLY A 81 -18.25 -10.31 3.08
N MET A 82 -18.18 -9.28 2.24
CA MET A 82 -16.93 -8.70 1.78
C MET A 82 -16.12 -8.08 2.94
N ALA A 83 -16.75 -7.31 3.81
CA ALA A 83 -16.09 -6.69 4.97
C ALA A 83 -15.51 -7.74 5.93
N ILE A 84 -16.24 -8.82 6.20
CA ILE A 84 -15.76 -9.93 7.02
C ILE A 84 -14.54 -10.62 6.36
N ASN A 85 -14.60 -10.92 5.06
CA ASN A 85 -13.50 -11.53 4.35
C ASN A 85 -12.23 -10.66 4.36
N VAL A 86 -12.38 -9.35 4.13
CA VAL A 86 -11.26 -8.40 4.19
C VAL A 86 -10.68 -8.35 5.60
N GLY A 87 -11.53 -8.27 6.63
CA GLY A 87 -11.12 -8.26 8.04
C GLY A 87 -10.36 -9.53 8.42
N ALA A 88 -10.87 -10.70 8.04
CA ALA A 88 -10.21 -11.99 8.29
C ALA A 88 -8.82 -12.07 7.65
N MET A 89 -8.69 -11.65 6.38
CA MET A 89 -7.40 -11.62 5.68
C MET A 89 -6.42 -10.64 6.33
N LEU A 90 -6.90 -9.47 6.76
CA LEU A 90 -6.08 -8.50 7.48
C LEU A 90 -5.51 -9.09 8.77
N ILE A 91 -6.36 -9.70 9.59
CA ILE A 91 -5.94 -10.35 10.85
C ILE A 91 -4.91 -11.44 10.58
N ALA A 92 -5.16 -12.30 9.59
CA ALA A 92 -4.25 -13.39 9.24
C ALA A 92 -2.86 -12.87 8.82
N PHE A 93 -2.80 -11.86 7.95
CA PHE A 93 -1.52 -11.29 7.51
C PHE A 93 -0.78 -10.55 8.63
N LEU A 94 -1.49 -9.79 9.47
CA LEU A 94 -0.90 -9.13 10.64
C LEU A 94 -0.35 -10.14 11.64
N ALA A 95 -1.04 -11.26 11.85
CA ALA A 95 -0.56 -12.34 12.71
C ALA A 95 0.74 -12.96 12.19
N VAL A 96 0.85 -13.21 10.87
CA VAL A 96 2.09 -13.71 10.25
C VAL A 96 3.24 -12.71 10.40
N ILE A 97 2.97 -11.42 10.20
CA ILE A 97 3.96 -10.36 10.40
C ILE A 97 4.41 -10.30 11.86
N ALA A 98 3.47 -10.34 12.80
CA ALA A 98 3.78 -10.32 14.23
C ALA A 98 4.60 -11.54 14.65
N LEU A 99 4.25 -12.73 14.17
CA LEU A 99 5.03 -13.96 14.40
C LEU A 99 6.45 -13.83 13.86
N THR A 100 6.61 -13.34 12.63
CA THR A 100 7.92 -13.13 12.00
C THR A 100 8.77 -12.16 12.81
N ASN A 101 8.20 -11.02 13.21
CA ASN A 101 8.87 -10.03 14.04
C ASN A 101 9.22 -10.58 15.43
N GLY A 102 8.33 -11.40 16.01
CA GLY A 102 8.59 -12.09 17.29
C GLY A 102 9.81 -13.04 17.22
N ILE A 103 9.88 -13.85 16.16
CA ILE A 103 11.02 -14.74 15.90
C ILE A 103 12.30 -13.92 15.70
N MET A 104 12.27 -12.89 14.84
CA MET A 104 13.41 -12.03 14.58
C MET A 104 13.90 -11.32 15.84
N GLY A 105 12.98 -10.77 16.63
CA GLY A 105 13.31 -10.12 17.91
C GLY A 105 13.90 -11.09 18.92
N GLY A 106 13.39 -12.32 19.00
CA GLY A 106 13.97 -13.38 19.82
C GLY A 106 15.41 -13.72 19.42
N ILE A 107 15.66 -13.89 18.11
CA ILE A 107 17.01 -14.15 17.59
C ILE A 107 17.93 -12.95 17.84
N HIS A 108 17.46 -11.72 17.61
CA HIS A 108 18.20 -10.48 17.87
C HIS A 108 18.66 -10.41 19.34
N ASN A 109 17.73 -10.64 20.28
CA ASN A 109 18.04 -10.59 21.71
C ASN A 109 19.00 -11.70 22.13
N TRP A 110 18.84 -12.91 21.60
CA TRP A 110 19.74 -14.03 21.86
C TRP A 110 21.15 -13.76 21.34
N LEU A 111 21.29 -13.28 20.10
CA LEU A 111 22.57 -12.90 19.51
C LEU A 111 23.19 -11.70 20.23
N GLY A 112 22.38 -10.72 20.64
CA GLY A 112 22.83 -9.56 21.43
C GLY A 112 23.46 -9.97 22.76
N GLY A 113 22.90 -10.99 23.44
CA GLY A 113 23.51 -11.60 24.63
C GLY A 113 24.87 -12.25 24.38
N HIS A 114 25.22 -12.57 23.14
CA HIS A 114 26.52 -13.12 22.72
C HIS A 114 27.44 -12.07 22.04
N GLY A 115 27.07 -10.76 22.12
CA GLY A 115 27.86 -9.67 21.56
C GLY A 115 27.66 -9.41 20.07
N ILE A 116 26.65 -10.02 19.46
CA ILE A 116 26.30 -9.84 18.03
C ILE A 116 25.08 -8.93 17.93
N SER A 117 25.27 -7.66 17.58
CA SER A 117 24.23 -6.64 17.54
C SER A 117 23.74 -6.25 16.12
N TRP A 118 24.36 -6.81 15.07
CA TRP A 118 24.05 -6.42 13.68
C TRP A 118 22.77 -7.06 13.13
N PHE A 119 22.25 -8.13 13.76
CA PHE A 119 21.04 -8.81 13.28
C PHE A 119 19.80 -7.92 13.47
N PRO A 120 18.96 -7.77 12.45
CA PRO A 120 17.77 -6.90 12.54
C PRO A 120 16.73 -7.46 13.51
N SER A 121 16.11 -6.58 14.28
CA SER A 121 15.09 -6.96 15.28
C SER A 121 13.68 -7.12 14.65
N SER A 122 13.46 -6.63 13.43
CA SER A 122 12.15 -6.64 12.79
C SER A 122 12.24 -6.51 11.27
N LEU A 123 11.17 -6.92 10.59
CA LEU A 123 11.02 -6.71 9.14
C LEU A 123 11.08 -5.23 8.77
N GLN A 124 10.50 -4.35 9.59
CA GLN A 124 10.52 -2.90 9.38
C GLN A 124 11.95 -2.36 9.28
N GLN A 125 12.85 -2.87 10.11
CA GLN A 125 14.26 -2.48 10.08
C GLN A 125 14.97 -2.93 8.81
N ILE A 126 14.71 -4.17 8.36
CA ILE A 126 15.27 -4.69 7.10
C ILE A 126 14.81 -3.83 5.93
N PHE A 127 13.51 -3.61 5.83
CA PHE A 127 12.96 -2.80 4.74
C PHE A 127 13.37 -1.33 4.88
N GLY A 128 13.54 -0.81 6.10
CA GLY A 128 14.06 0.53 6.34
C GLY A 128 15.46 0.71 5.73
N TRP A 129 16.37 -0.24 5.95
CA TRP A 129 17.69 -0.22 5.33
C TRP A 129 17.63 -0.32 3.80
N ALA A 130 16.77 -1.20 3.27
CA ALA A 130 16.57 -1.35 1.83
C ALA A 130 15.98 -0.10 1.17
N PHE A 131 15.11 0.62 1.87
CA PHE A 131 14.45 1.81 1.34
C PHE A 131 15.23 3.11 1.56
N ALA A 132 16.24 3.16 2.42
CA ALA A 132 17.04 4.36 2.60
C ALA A 132 17.72 4.83 1.28
N PRO A 133 18.39 3.97 0.49
CA PRO A 133 18.88 4.37 -0.83
C PRO A 133 17.76 4.73 -1.82
N VAL A 134 16.59 4.08 -1.73
CA VAL A 134 15.43 4.42 -2.56
C VAL A 134 14.93 5.81 -2.21
N ALA A 135 14.89 6.18 -0.93
CA ALA A 135 14.54 7.52 -0.48
C ALA A 135 15.47 8.58 -1.08
N TRP A 136 16.76 8.30 -1.14
CA TRP A 136 17.72 9.18 -1.80
C TRP A 136 17.45 9.33 -3.30
N VAL A 137 17.20 8.24 -4.01
CA VAL A 137 16.91 8.24 -5.45
C VAL A 137 15.66 9.04 -5.80
N ILE A 138 14.63 9.01 -4.95
CA ILE A 138 13.41 9.81 -5.16
C ILE A 138 13.56 11.30 -4.78
N GLY A 139 14.76 11.72 -4.36
CA GLY A 139 15.11 13.13 -4.13
C GLY A 139 15.05 13.59 -2.68
N VAL A 140 15.01 12.68 -1.71
CA VAL A 140 15.12 13.00 -0.27
C VAL A 140 16.58 13.37 0.05
N PRO A 141 16.86 14.47 0.78
CA PRO A 141 18.18 14.79 1.29
C PRO A 141 18.76 13.65 2.14
N TRP A 142 20.05 13.36 1.95
CA TRP A 142 20.71 12.19 2.57
C TRP A 142 20.52 12.10 4.08
N ARG A 143 20.52 13.23 4.77
CA ARG A 143 20.30 13.32 6.23
C ARG A 143 18.99 12.70 6.70
N ASP A 144 17.94 12.72 5.84
CA ASP A 144 16.60 12.25 6.17
C ASP A 144 16.31 10.86 5.58
N CYS A 145 17.21 10.31 4.73
CA CYS A 145 16.98 9.07 3.99
C CYS A 145 16.71 7.86 4.90
N VAL A 146 17.41 7.74 6.03
CA VAL A 146 17.21 6.64 6.97
C VAL A 146 15.82 6.72 7.61
N GLN A 147 15.40 7.92 8.00
CA GLN A 147 14.07 8.14 8.62
C GLN A 147 12.96 7.85 7.61
N ILE A 148 13.07 8.37 6.39
CA ILE A 148 12.10 8.11 5.33
C ILE A 148 12.12 6.64 4.90
N GLY A 149 13.30 6.01 4.83
CA GLY A 149 13.44 4.58 4.58
C GLY A 149 12.69 3.73 5.62
N ASN A 150 12.80 4.09 6.89
CA ASN A 150 12.08 3.42 7.98
C ASN A 150 10.54 3.61 7.87
N LEU A 151 10.07 4.79 7.44
CA LEU A 151 8.65 5.01 7.17
C LEU A 151 8.15 4.17 6.00
N LEU A 152 8.92 4.08 4.91
CA LEU A 152 8.61 3.21 3.77
C LEU A 152 8.61 1.73 4.18
N GLY A 153 9.57 1.31 4.99
CA GLY A 153 9.62 -0.02 5.59
C GLY A 153 8.41 -0.31 6.47
N THR A 154 8.05 0.63 7.32
CA THR A 154 6.85 0.54 8.19
C THR A 154 5.58 0.41 7.36
N ARG A 155 5.43 1.24 6.31
CA ARG A 155 4.31 1.13 5.36
C ARG A 155 4.25 -0.25 4.72
N MET A 156 5.37 -0.77 4.24
CA MET A 156 5.45 -2.06 3.54
C MET A 156 5.04 -3.22 4.45
N VAL A 157 5.51 -3.20 5.70
CA VAL A 157 5.31 -4.31 6.65
C VAL A 157 3.97 -4.19 7.39
N LEU A 158 3.63 -3.02 7.90
CA LEU A 158 2.39 -2.79 8.62
C LEU A 158 1.32 -2.22 7.69
N ASN A 159 1.25 -0.91 7.63
CA ASN A 159 0.40 -0.16 6.70
C ASN A 159 0.81 1.32 6.67
N GLU A 160 0.21 2.05 5.73
CA GLU A 160 0.45 3.47 5.54
C GLU A 160 -0.14 4.33 6.68
N LEU A 161 -1.21 3.89 7.34
CA LEU A 161 -1.81 4.63 8.46
C LEU A 161 -0.80 4.77 9.61
N VAL A 162 -0.12 3.68 9.97
CA VAL A 162 0.95 3.68 10.97
C VAL A 162 2.14 4.53 10.50
N ALA A 163 2.52 4.43 9.22
CA ALA A 163 3.60 5.24 8.68
C ALA A 163 3.27 6.74 8.74
N PHE A 164 2.05 7.15 8.41
CA PHE A 164 1.60 8.54 8.52
C PHE A 164 1.48 9.03 9.96
N SER A 165 1.08 8.17 10.90
CA SER A 165 1.06 8.54 12.32
C SER A 165 2.46 8.84 12.87
N PHE A 166 3.50 8.22 12.30
CA PHE A 166 4.90 8.54 12.61
C PHE A 166 5.41 9.75 11.83
N LEU A 167 4.99 9.93 10.56
CA LEU A 167 5.39 11.06 9.74
C LEU A 167 4.86 12.39 10.30
N GLY A 168 3.61 12.43 10.77
CA GLY A 168 2.98 13.67 11.25
C GLY A 168 3.81 14.45 12.28
N PRO A 169 4.24 13.82 13.40
CA PRO A 169 5.09 14.46 14.41
C PRO A 169 6.46 14.91 13.87
N MET A 170 6.95 14.35 12.76
CA MET A 170 8.24 14.67 12.17
C MET A 170 8.21 15.95 11.31
N LYS A 171 7.06 16.61 11.13
CA LYS A 171 6.89 17.82 10.29
C LYS A 171 7.84 18.96 10.66
N GLY A 172 8.20 19.08 11.95
CA GLY A 172 9.13 20.11 12.42
C GLY A 172 10.61 19.72 12.43
N THR A 173 10.94 18.45 12.23
CA THR A 173 12.30 17.90 12.31
C THR A 173 12.88 17.53 10.95
N LEU A 174 12.03 17.09 10.03
CA LEU A 174 12.42 16.78 8.65
C LEU A 174 12.54 18.07 7.83
N ASP A 175 13.37 18.02 6.79
CA ASP A 175 13.34 19.01 5.74
C ASP A 175 11.93 19.08 5.13
N PRO A 176 11.36 20.28 4.87
CA PRO A 176 10.05 20.41 4.24
C PRO A 176 9.91 19.64 2.93
N ARG A 177 10.99 19.58 2.15
CA ARG A 177 11.08 18.79 0.92
C ARG A 177 10.94 17.29 1.24
N SER A 178 11.69 16.79 2.24
CA SER A 178 11.64 15.39 2.68
C SER A 178 10.23 15.00 3.14
N PHE A 179 9.60 15.87 3.93
CA PHE A 179 8.23 15.65 4.42
C PHE A 179 7.22 15.54 3.28
N THR A 180 7.33 16.42 2.28
CA THR A 180 6.44 16.42 1.12
C THR A 180 6.67 15.17 0.26
N ILE A 181 7.92 14.84 -0.10
CA ILE A 181 8.25 13.63 -0.86
C ILE A 181 7.75 12.38 -0.14
N ALA A 182 7.97 12.28 1.18
CA ALA A 182 7.48 11.18 2.00
C ALA A 182 5.95 11.07 1.96
N THR A 183 5.23 12.19 2.01
CA THR A 183 3.77 12.21 1.89
C THR A 183 3.30 11.54 0.60
N PHE A 184 3.91 11.87 -0.54
CA PHE A 184 3.58 11.23 -1.82
C PHE A 184 3.99 9.76 -1.85
N ALA A 185 5.18 9.44 -1.38
CA ALA A 185 5.68 8.07 -1.35
C ALA A 185 4.86 7.14 -0.47
N LEU A 186 4.30 7.63 0.64
CA LEU A 186 3.46 6.86 1.56
C LEU A 186 1.99 6.79 1.14
N CYS A 187 1.53 7.67 0.23
CA CYS A 187 0.12 7.80 -0.15
C CYS A 187 -0.35 6.63 -1.04
N GLY A 188 -0.40 5.44 -0.46
CA GLY A 188 -0.89 4.24 -1.14
C GLY A 188 -0.91 3.02 -0.22
N PHE A 189 -1.83 2.13 -0.50
CA PHE A 189 -2.20 0.96 0.30
C PHE A 189 -1.34 -0.29 0.00
N ALA A 190 -0.12 -0.11 -0.54
CA ALA A 190 0.76 -1.20 -0.96
C ALA A 190 1.59 -1.73 0.22
N ASN A 191 1.08 -2.75 0.90
CA ASN A 191 1.72 -3.46 2.01
C ASN A 191 1.38 -4.96 1.95
N PHE A 192 2.04 -5.78 2.78
CA PHE A 192 1.82 -7.23 2.79
C PHE A 192 0.37 -7.60 3.14
N SER A 193 -0.25 -6.93 4.10
CA SER A 193 -1.62 -7.23 4.50
C SER A 193 -2.64 -6.87 3.42
N SER A 194 -2.35 -5.86 2.59
CA SER A 194 -3.22 -5.46 1.47
C SER A 194 -3.31 -6.52 0.37
N ILE A 195 -2.31 -7.41 0.25
CA ILE A 195 -2.42 -8.58 -0.64
C ILE A 195 -3.60 -9.46 -0.20
N GLY A 196 -3.68 -9.77 1.08
CA GLY A 196 -4.78 -10.55 1.65
C GLY A 196 -6.14 -9.85 1.49
N MET A 197 -6.18 -8.55 1.78
CA MET A 197 -7.41 -7.75 1.62
C MET A 197 -7.90 -7.71 0.17
N GLN A 198 -6.99 -7.58 -0.80
CA GLN A 198 -7.34 -7.61 -2.23
C GLN A 198 -7.83 -9.01 -2.67
N ILE A 199 -7.20 -10.07 -2.17
CA ILE A 199 -7.67 -11.45 -2.42
C ILE A 199 -9.05 -11.66 -1.79
N GLY A 200 -9.27 -11.18 -0.58
CA GLY A 200 -10.56 -11.26 0.11
C GLY A 200 -11.66 -10.47 -0.60
N GLY A 201 -11.41 -9.20 -0.88
CA GLY A 201 -12.39 -8.29 -1.49
C GLY A 201 -12.69 -8.63 -2.96
N ILE A 202 -11.69 -8.65 -3.83
CA ILE A 202 -11.88 -8.98 -5.25
C ILE A 202 -12.30 -10.45 -5.41
N GLY A 203 -11.75 -11.35 -4.59
CA GLY A 203 -12.08 -12.77 -4.61
C GLY A 203 -13.50 -13.09 -4.12
N ALA A 204 -14.16 -12.19 -3.39
CA ALA A 204 -15.57 -12.30 -3.07
C ALA A 204 -16.45 -11.99 -4.29
N LEU A 205 -16.06 -10.99 -5.10
CA LEU A 205 -16.75 -10.62 -6.34
C LEU A 205 -16.45 -11.57 -7.50
N ALA A 206 -15.24 -12.12 -7.56
CA ALA A 206 -14.79 -13.01 -8.61
C ALA A 206 -14.09 -14.26 -8.02
N PRO A 207 -14.85 -15.24 -7.47
CA PRO A 207 -14.28 -16.39 -6.76
C PRO A 207 -13.36 -17.26 -7.62
N ASN A 208 -13.61 -17.33 -8.93
CA ASN A 208 -12.82 -18.05 -9.91
C ASN A 208 -11.43 -17.41 -10.16
N GLN A 209 -11.21 -16.18 -9.76
CA GLN A 209 -9.95 -15.45 -9.94
C GLN A 209 -9.03 -15.49 -8.70
N LYS A 210 -9.44 -16.10 -7.58
CA LYS A 210 -8.64 -16.12 -6.33
C LYS A 210 -7.22 -16.64 -6.52
N SER A 211 -7.03 -17.67 -7.32
CA SER A 211 -5.71 -18.23 -7.63
C SER A 211 -4.82 -17.24 -8.40
N GLN A 212 -5.38 -16.53 -9.36
CA GLN A 212 -4.69 -15.48 -10.12
C GLN A 212 -4.34 -14.29 -9.22
N LEU A 213 -5.28 -13.86 -8.35
CA LEU A 213 -5.04 -12.80 -7.38
C LEU A 213 -3.88 -13.12 -6.44
N ALA A 214 -3.81 -14.36 -5.93
CA ALA A 214 -2.72 -14.81 -5.09
C ALA A 214 -1.38 -14.81 -5.85
N ARG A 215 -1.37 -15.29 -7.11
CA ARG A 215 -0.18 -15.32 -7.97
C ARG A 215 0.38 -13.92 -8.26
N PHE A 216 -0.49 -12.93 -8.46
CA PHE A 216 -0.08 -11.57 -8.78
C PHE A 216 0.07 -10.66 -7.54
N GLY A 217 -0.29 -11.12 -6.35
CA GLY A 217 -0.34 -10.29 -5.14
C GLY A 217 0.94 -9.49 -4.86
N ILE A 218 2.10 -10.15 -4.83
CA ILE A 218 3.39 -9.50 -4.61
C ILE A 218 3.74 -8.54 -5.76
N ARG A 219 3.50 -8.95 -7.02
CA ARG A 219 3.76 -8.08 -8.19
C ARG A 219 2.90 -6.84 -8.15
N ALA A 220 1.63 -6.97 -7.79
CA ALA A 220 0.71 -5.85 -7.66
C ALA A 220 1.11 -4.90 -6.51
N MET A 221 1.60 -5.44 -5.39
CA MET A 221 2.12 -4.65 -4.28
C MET A 221 3.37 -3.85 -4.70
N LEU A 222 4.31 -4.49 -5.38
CA LEU A 222 5.50 -3.81 -5.92
C LEU A 222 5.10 -2.75 -6.95
N ALA A 223 4.18 -3.06 -7.87
CA ALA A 223 3.67 -2.12 -8.85
C ALA A 223 3.03 -0.88 -8.19
N GLY A 224 2.20 -1.08 -7.16
CA GLY A 224 1.60 0.01 -6.39
C GLY A 224 2.65 0.87 -5.68
N THR A 225 3.64 0.22 -5.07
CA THR A 225 4.77 0.93 -4.44
C THR A 225 5.54 1.76 -5.46
N MET A 226 5.89 1.19 -6.62
CA MET A 226 6.60 1.92 -7.68
C MET A 226 5.80 3.10 -8.22
N ALA A 227 4.47 2.97 -8.36
CA ALA A 227 3.61 4.06 -8.79
C ALA A 227 3.61 5.24 -7.79
N ASN A 228 3.59 4.95 -6.48
CA ASN A 228 3.72 5.99 -5.46
C ASN A 228 5.11 6.63 -5.45
N LEU A 229 6.18 5.82 -5.55
CA LEU A 229 7.55 6.34 -5.62
C LEU A 229 7.79 7.20 -6.86
N MET A 230 7.18 6.84 -8.00
CA MET A 230 7.22 7.65 -9.22
C MET A 230 6.55 9.01 -9.00
N SER A 231 5.37 9.06 -8.39
CA SER A 231 4.69 10.32 -8.04
C SER A 231 5.53 11.16 -7.09
N ALA A 232 6.16 10.54 -6.09
CA ALA A 232 7.06 11.18 -5.15
C ALA A 232 8.31 11.76 -5.85
N SER A 233 8.90 11.02 -6.78
CA SER A 233 10.05 11.48 -7.59
C SER A 233 9.70 12.70 -8.44
N ILE A 234 8.55 12.68 -9.11
CA ILE A 234 8.08 13.80 -9.93
C ILE A 234 7.92 15.05 -9.06
N VAL A 235 7.25 14.92 -7.91
CA VAL A 235 7.10 16.04 -6.97
C VAL A 235 8.46 16.53 -6.46
N GLY A 236 9.38 15.61 -6.17
CA GLY A 236 10.73 15.94 -5.77
C GLY A 236 11.47 16.83 -6.78
N ILE A 237 11.22 16.71 -8.08
CA ILE A 237 11.83 17.56 -9.11
C ILE A 237 11.30 19.02 -9.02
N PHE A 238 10.03 19.21 -8.69
CA PHE A 238 9.39 20.52 -8.63
C PHE A 238 9.57 21.25 -7.29
N LEU A 239 9.96 20.55 -6.24
CA LEU A 239 10.26 21.14 -4.94
C LEU A 239 11.69 21.69 -4.96
N ARG A 240 11.83 23.00 -4.69
CA ARG A 240 13.11 23.69 -4.51
C ARG A 240 13.52 23.72 -3.06
#